data_1c58bc14b27c8361d6966a5f5dc9c3ef
#
_entry.id   1c58bc14b27c8361d6966a5f5dc9c3ef
#
_cell.length_a   1.000
_cell.length_b   1.000
_cell.length_c   1.000
_cell.angle_alpha   90.00
_cell.angle_beta   90.00
_cell.angle_gamma   90.00
#
_symmetry.space_group_name_H-M   'P 1'
#
loop_
_entity.id
_entity.type
_entity.pdbx_description
1 polymer ?
#
loop_
_entity_poly.entity_id
_entity_poly.type
_entity_poly.pdbx_seq_one_letter_code
_entity_poly.pdbx_strand_id
1 'polypeptide(L)'
;MFVSGYNPYIICDSVKSKFSTETFNLNGTVSYIINEKFTAALRADYNVGSAATQNDPRPDIKGMRFNLNPGVQYKYKDFYFGLSANIGWLSESAAHTVVRTELPLYVFLFQGLGMYEAKTAVGYMRKYNGFNYGANIQFAYDKNGTIANFLELGYYNEEEKAIDGTGAERYKGGRYNGNDITLSDRFEIRTGNIRHNITLSGKMHNTNGTWYTQTQRTDENGNMFWDVINEGVEYKGKEYAGNIDYRFDMLKANIPMLTVNVNVGVKQSDTKHNVYSASQKYTVATADAYVAKHYDIKKVQLMIFVDGTYNYNLSSDLYTGEFPQTIQYIVRRYTEPAYYALITDWFRIGCGVQASVPVKISNYRTLLSVKAGYDYSGYVSGETGSFDNLKDSNRNNVKASIGLTF
;
A
#
# COMPACT_ATOMS: atom_id res chain seq x y z
N MET A 1 2.96 -6.35 8.32
CA MET A 1 1.90 -7.04 7.57
C MET A 1 0.73 -6.10 7.29
N PHE A 2 0.10 -5.53 8.34
CA PHE A 2 -0.98 -4.55 8.24
C PHE A 2 -0.57 -3.14 8.71
N VAL A 3 0.60 -3.03 9.35
CA VAL A 3 1.21 -1.75 9.73
C VAL A 3 1.42 -0.89 8.49
N SER A 4 1.18 0.40 8.60
CA SER A 4 1.31 1.36 7.50
C SER A 4 2.73 1.37 6.92
N GLY A 5 2.84 1.38 5.59
CA GLY A 5 4.13 1.53 4.90
C GLY A 5 4.83 2.87 5.16
N TYR A 6 4.11 3.84 5.71
CA TYR A 6 4.64 5.14 6.12
C TYR A 6 5.10 5.19 7.58
N ASN A 7 4.82 4.14 8.37
CA ASN A 7 5.21 4.09 9.78
C ASN A 7 6.74 3.93 9.91
N PRO A 8 7.48 4.88 10.50
CA PRO A 8 8.93 4.78 10.66
C PRO A 8 9.33 3.78 11.74
N TYR A 9 8.42 3.40 12.64
CA TYR A 9 8.68 2.57 13.81
C TYR A 9 8.46 1.08 13.54
N ILE A 10 9.10 0.57 12.51
CA ILE A 10 9.02 -0.85 12.15
C ILE A 10 10.06 -1.69 12.92
N ILE A 11 9.82 -2.99 13.04
CA ILE A 11 10.76 -3.97 13.58
C ILE A 11 11.20 -4.92 12.47
N CYS A 12 12.48 -5.23 12.42
CA CYS A 12 13.02 -6.31 11.60
C CYS A 12 14.17 -7.03 12.32
N ASP A 13 14.61 -8.15 11.78
CA ASP A 13 15.80 -8.85 12.22
C ASP A 13 16.91 -8.81 11.16
N SER A 14 18.10 -9.31 11.51
CA SER A 14 19.28 -9.33 10.63
C SER A 14 19.35 -10.56 9.72
N VAL A 15 18.39 -11.48 9.81
CA VAL A 15 18.45 -12.80 9.16
C VAL A 15 17.54 -12.84 7.95
N LYS A 16 18.11 -13.09 6.76
CA LYS A 16 17.31 -13.31 5.56
C LYS A 16 16.58 -14.65 5.66
N SER A 17 15.26 -14.59 5.73
CA SER A 17 14.39 -15.77 5.88
C SER A 17 13.27 -15.81 4.85
N LYS A 18 12.79 -17.02 4.57
CA LYS A 18 11.54 -17.23 3.84
C LYS A 18 10.40 -17.28 4.84
N PHE A 19 9.40 -16.44 4.64
CA PHE A 19 8.19 -16.43 5.43
C PHE A 19 7.12 -17.31 4.79
N SER A 20 6.45 -18.10 5.62
CA SER A 20 5.13 -18.65 5.28
C SER A 20 4.08 -17.62 5.70
N THR A 21 3.22 -17.22 4.77
CA THR A 21 2.21 -16.20 5.01
C THR A 21 0.83 -16.75 4.70
N GLU A 22 -0.13 -16.41 5.55
CA GLU A 22 -1.54 -16.73 5.36
C GLU A 22 -2.38 -15.49 5.65
N THR A 23 -3.31 -15.17 4.75
CA THR A 23 -4.18 -14.00 4.89
C THR A 23 -5.61 -14.35 4.48
N PHE A 24 -6.57 -13.89 5.28
CA PHE A 24 -7.99 -13.99 5.00
C PHE A 24 -8.57 -12.58 4.90
N ASN A 25 -9.29 -12.32 3.81
CA ASN A 25 -9.95 -11.05 3.57
C ASN A 25 -11.44 -11.31 3.41
N LEU A 26 -12.23 -10.71 4.27
CA LEU A 26 -13.68 -10.75 4.22
C LEU A 26 -14.20 -9.32 4.05
N ASN A 27 -15.00 -9.10 3.03
CA ASN A 27 -15.67 -7.83 2.83
C ASN A 27 -17.14 -8.04 2.49
N GLY A 28 -17.96 -7.10 2.89
CA GLY A 28 -19.39 -7.11 2.63
C GLY A 28 -19.93 -5.70 2.56
N THR A 29 -20.90 -5.50 1.68
CA THR A 29 -21.63 -4.23 1.54
C THR A 29 -23.10 -4.49 1.56
N VAL A 30 -23.81 -3.75 2.40
CA VAL A 30 -25.28 -3.73 2.45
C VAL A 30 -25.74 -2.33 2.08
N SER A 31 -26.70 -2.23 1.17
CA SER A 31 -27.33 -0.98 0.80
C SER A 31 -28.84 -1.07 1.01
N TYR A 32 -29.44 0.05 1.45
CA TYR A 32 -30.86 0.16 1.70
C TYR A 32 -31.41 1.42 1.04
N ILE A 33 -32.37 1.26 0.16
CA ILE A 33 -33.09 2.35 -0.49
C ILE A 33 -34.17 2.85 0.47
N ILE A 34 -33.93 4.01 1.09
CA ILE A 34 -34.85 4.62 2.04
C ILE A 34 -36.08 5.15 1.31
N ASN A 35 -35.86 5.82 0.17
CA ASN A 35 -36.88 6.30 -0.76
C ASN A 35 -36.23 6.59 -2.14
N GLU A 36 -37.01 7.15 -3.08
CA GLU A 36 -36.52 7.45 -4.45
C GLU A 36 -35.32 8.39 -4.50
N LYS A 37 -35.06 9.16 -3.44
CA LYS A 37 -33.97 10.15 -3.37
C LYS A 37 -32.82 9.73 -2.47
N PHE A 38 -33.05 8.92 -1.46
CA PHE A 38 -32.07 8.58 -0.45
C PHE A 38 -31.75 7.09 -0.43
N THR A 39 -30.46 6.77 -0.46
CA THR A 39 -29.92 5.42 -0.26
C THR A 39 -28.86 5.49 0.84
N ALA A 40 -28.93 4.58 1.81
CA ALA A 40 -27.87 4.36 2.80
C ALA A 40 -27.10 3.08 2.49
N ALA A 41 -25.83 3.05 2.82
CA ALA A 41 -24.99 1.86 2.66
C ALA A 41 -24.04 1.72 3.84
N LEU A 42 -23.68 0.48 4.14
CA LEU A 42 -22.63 0.14 5.09
C LEU A 42 -21.74 -0.91 4.46
N ARG A 43 -20.45 -0.61 4.38
CA ARG A 43 -19.43 -1.58 4.00
C ARG A 43 -18.58 -1.93 5.22
N ALA A 44 -18.26 -3.21 5.37
CA ALA A 44 -17.32 -3.72 6.36
C ALA A 44 -16.21 -4.49 5.66
N ASP A 45 -14.96 -4.23 6.03
CA ASP A 45 -13.77 -4.91 5.54
C ASP A 45 -13.01 -5.48 6.74
N TYR A 46 -12.81 -6.79 6.78
CA TYR A 46 -12.06 -7.50 7.81
C TYR A 46 -10.92 -8.27 7.18
N ASN A 47 -9.69 -7.94 7.56
CA ASN A 47 -8.48 -8.58 7.10
C ASN A 47 -7.74 -9.15 8.31
N VAL A 48 -7.36 -10.41 8.25
CA VAL A 48 -6.59 -11.09 9.28
C VAL A 48 -5.50 -11.92 8.63
N GLY A 49 -4.34 -12.03 9.27
CA GLY A 49 -3.27 -12.84 8.71
C GLY A 49 -2.13 -13.10 9.67
N SER A 50 -1.29 -14.02 9.25
CA SER A 50 -0.06 -14.39 9.94
C SER A 50 1.10 -14.51 8.96
N ALA A 51 2.32 -14.26 9.44
CA ALA A 51 3.56 -14.50 8.72
C ALA A 51 4.60 -15.03 9.71
N ALA A 52 5.19 -16.19 9.43
CA ALA A 52 6.15 -16.82 10.32
C ALA A 52 7.28 -17.50 9.55
N THR A 53 8.42 -17.66 10.21
CA THR A 53 9.54 -18.45 9.70
C THR A 53 10.10 -19.34 10.81
N GLN A 54 10.75 -20.45 10.41
CA GLN A 54 11.42 -21.35 11.33
C GLN A 54 12.91 -21.03 11.54
N ASN A 55 13.45 -20.07 10.79
CA ASN A 55 14.83 -19.63 10.98
C ASN A 55 14.92 -18.65 12.14
N ASP A 56 15.82 -18.88 13.07
CA ASP A 56 16.07 -17.95 14.18
C ASP A 56 16.45 -16.56 13.65
N PRO A 57 15.86 -15.50 14.22
CA PRO A 57 15.13 -15.43 15.50
C PRO A 57 13.62 -15.75 15.41
N ARG A 58 13.16 -16.52 14.45
CA ARG A 58 11.79 -17.04 14.29
C ARG A 58 10.69 -16.00 14.55
N PRO A 59 10.65 -14.90 13.78
CA PRO A 59 9.54 -13.97 13.88
C PRO A 59 8.21 -14.66 13.58
N ASP A 60 7.24 -14.45 14.47
CA ASP A 60 5.82 -14.83 14.33
C ASP A 60 5.00 -13.53 14.36
N ILE A 61 4.48 -13.15 13.21
CA ILE A 61 3.71 -11.92 13.02
C ILE A 61 2.24 -12.28 12.87
N LYS A 62 1.38 -11.71 13.69
CA LYS A 62 -0.07 -11.89 13.61
C LYS A 62 -0.73 -10.53 13.64
N GLY A 63 -1.70 -10.32 12.76
CA GLY A 63 -2.37 -9.04 12.68
C GLY A 63 -3.78 -9.11 12.15
N MET A 64 -4.53 -8.05 12.44
CA MET A 64 -5.84 -7.80 11.88
C MET A 64 -6.01 -6.31 11.57
N ARG A 65 -6.82 -6.02 10.54
CA ARG A 65 -7.36 -4.69 10.24
C ARG A 65 -8.84 -4.81 9.98
N PHE A 66 -9.62 -3.99 10.67
CA PHE A 66 -11.07 -3.92 10.50
C PHE A 66 -11.50 -2.50 10.19
N ASN A 67 -12.28 -2.30 9.12
CA ASN A 67 -12.82 -1.01 8.75
C ASN A 67 -14.33 -1.08 8.54
N LEU A 68 -15.03 -0.04 8.99
CA LEU A 68 -16.44 0.22 8.73
C LEU A 68 -16.58 1.51 7.92
N ASN A 69 -17.38 1.45 6.86
CA ASN A 69 -17.59 2.57 5.94
C ASN A 69 -19.11 2.80 5.78
N PRO A 70 -19.75 3.54 6.69
CA PRO A 70 -21.11 4.01 6.48
C PRO A 70 -21.17 5.10 5.44
N GLY A 71 -22.21 5.13 4.62
CA GLY A 71 -22.41 6.15 3.60
C GLY A 71 -23.88 6.41 3.33
N VAL A 72 -24.16 7.61 2.83
CA VAL A 72 -25.47 8.05 2.38
C VAL A 72 -25.35 8.74 1.03
N GLN A 73 -26.31 8.48 0.16
CA GLN A 73 -26.40 9.10 -1.16
C GLN A 73 -27.75 9.79 -1.29
N TYR A 74 -27.73 11.01 -1.86
CA TYR A 74 -28.90 11.76 -2.26
C TYR A 74 -28.94 11.90 -3.79
N LYS A 75 -30.05 11.54 -4.41
CA LYS A 75 -30.30 11.64 -5.85
C LYS A 75 -31.24 12.82 -6.17
N TYR A 76 -30.80 13.68 -7.12
CA TYR A 76 -31.64 14.74 -7.67
C TYR A 76 -31.51 14.73 -9.19
N LYS A 77 -32.55 14.24 -9.90
CA LYS A 77 -32.52 14.02 -11.36
C LYS A 77 -31.31 13.15 -11.76
N ASP A 78 -30.41 13.69 -12.58
CA ASP A 78 -29.20 13.05 -13.08
C ASP A 78 -27.98 13.26 -12.15
N PHE A 79 -28.18 13.94 -11.02
CA PHE A 79 -27.12 14.25 -10.06
C PHE A 79 -27.23 13.37 -8.82
N TYR A 80 -26.07 12.98 -8.29
CA TYR A 80 -25.94 12.20 -7.07
C TYR A 80 -24.91 12.87 -6.15
N PHE A 81 -25.27 13.00 -4.90
CA PHE A 81 -24.43 13.55 -3.86
C PHE A 81 -24.21 12.47 -2.80
N GLY A 82 -22.98 12.15 -2.50
CA GLY A 82 -22.59 11.14 -1.54
C GLY A 82 -21.81 11.73 -0.39
N LEU A 83 -22.01 11.16 0.79
CA LEU A 83 -21.17 11.37 1.96
C LEU A 83 -20.89 10.01 2.58
N SER A 84 -19.63 9.69 2.83
CA SER A 84 -19.25 8.48 3.55
C SER A 84 -18.19 8.77 4.60
N ALA A 85 -18.17 7.96 5.66
CA ALA A 85 -17.14 7.96 6.67
C ALA A 85 -16.36 6.65 6.64
N ASN A 86 -15.15 6.67 7.14
CA ASN A 86 -14.33 5.50 7.41
C ASN A 86 -13.95 5.50 8.89
N ILE A 87 -14.08 4.36 9.56
CA ILE A 87 -13.63 4.15 10.93
C ILE A 87 -12.98 2.78 10.97
N GLY A 88 -11.75 2.69 11.51
CA GLY A 88 -11.06 1.41 11.51
C GLY A 88 -10.07 1.21 12.64
N TRP A 89 -9.73 -0.03 12.84
CA TRP A 89 -8.83 -0.51 13.88
C TRP A 89 -7.79 -1.45 13.29
N LEU A 90 -6.56 -1.32 13.79
CA LEU A 90 -5.43 -2.18 13.48
C LEU A 90 -4.89 -2.76 14.78
N SER A 91 -4.58 -4.06 14.77
CA SER A 91 -3.77 -4.69 15.81
C SER A 91 -2.81 -5.66 15.13
N GLU A 92 -1.51 -5.50 15.39
CA GLU A 92 -0.49 -6.41 14.88
C GLU A 92 0.53 -6.70 15.98
N SER A 93 1.02 -7.94 16.06
CA SER A 93 2.09 -8.33 16.98
C SER A 93 3.19 -9.05 16.21
N ALA A 94 4.44 -8.69 16.47
CA ALA A 94 5.65 -9.35 15.99
C ALA A 94 6.42 -9.89 17.19
N ALA A 95 6.38 -11.21 17.38
CA ALA A 95 7.07 -11.91 18.46
C ALA A 95 8.28 -12.66 17.90
N HIS A 96 9.40 -12.69 18.64
CA HIS A 96 10.63 -13.36 18.24
C HIS A 96 10.97 -14.45 19.26
N THR A 97 11.24 -15.65 18.76
CA THR A 97 11.63 -16.81 19.59
C THR A 97 12.94 -17.36 19.07
N VAL A 98 13.98 -17.30 19.89
CA VAL A 98 15.31 -17.81 19.57
C VAL A 98 15.50 -19.19 20.20
N VAL A 99 15.84 -20.17 19.37
CA VAL A 99 16.15 -21.54 19.85
C VAL A 99 17.65 -21.71 20.08
N ARG A 100 18.47 -21.11 19.21
CA ARG A 100 19.94 -21.13 19.36
C ARG A 100 20.38 -19.92 20.17
N THR A 101 20.24 -20.03 21.50
CA THR A 101 20.53 -18.90 22.41
C THR A 101 22.03 -18.60 22.54
N GLU A 102 22.91 -19.49 22.05
CA GLU A 102 24.35 -19.26 21.97
C GLU A 102 24.75 -18.23 20.90
N LEU A 103 23.85 -17.92 19.95
CA LEU A 103 24.08 -16.91 18.93
C LEU A 103 23.55 -15.56 19.37
N PRO A 104 24.33 -14.47 19.26
CA PRO A 104 23.87 -13.12 19.58
C PRO A 104 22.97 -12.59 18.43
N LEU A 105 21.70 -12.97 18.45
CA LEU A 105 20.70 -12.51 17.47
C LEU A 105 20.01 -11.24 17.96
N TYR A 106 19.82 -10.29 17.04
CA TYR A 106 19.26 -8.98 17.33
C TYR A 106 18.01 -8.70 16.49
N VAL A 107 17.12 -7.92 17.07
CA VAL A 107 16.07 -7.20 16.36
C VAL A 107 16.44 -5.73 16.28
N PHE A 108 16.05 -5.08 15.18
CA PHE A 108 16.29 -3.67 14.93
C PHE A 108 14.95 -2.94 14.96
N LEU A 109 14.87 -1.95 15.85
CA LEU A 109 13.72 -1.09 16.05
C LEU A 109 13.96 0.21 15.29
N PHE A 110 13.41 0.30 14.10
CA PHE A 110 13.61 1.48 13.25
C PHE A 110 12.84 2.69 13.76
N GLN A 111 13.40 3.88 13.44
CA GLN A 111 12.86 5.19 13.82
C GLN A 111 12.79 6.13 12.61
N GLY A 112 12.99 5.59 11.40
CA GLY A 112 13.00 6.30 10.12
C GLY A 112 14.39 6.59 9.57
N LEU A 113 14.52 6.62 8.24
CA LEU A 113 15.74 6.90 7.47
C LEU A 113 16.98 6.09 7.89
N GLY A 114 16.79 4.87 8.40
CA GLY A 114 17.86 4.00 8.84
C GLY A 114 18.31 4.20 10.28
N MET A 115 17.76 5.18 11.01
CA MET A 115 17.94 5.25 12.47
C MET A 115 17.29 4.04 13.13
N TYR A 116 18.01 3.40 14.06
CA TYR A 116 17.51 2.22 14.76
C TYR A 116 18.12 2.06 16.15
N GLU A 117 17.45 1.29 16.97
CA GLU A 117 17.95 0.73 18.21
C GLU A 117 18.01 -0.79 18.09
N ALA A 118 19.11 -1.43 18.52
CA ALA A 118 19.25 -2.88 18.53
C ALA A 118 18.89 -3.44 19.89
N LYS A 119 18.10 -4.51 19.91
CA LYS A 119 17.76 -5.30 21.10
C LYS A 119 18.03 -6.77 20.85
N THR A 120 18.28 -7.53 21.92
CA THR A 120 18.37 -8.99 21.80
C THR A 120 17.03 -9.55 21.33
N ALA A 121 17.07 -10.50 20.39
CA ALA A 121 15.88 -11.09 19.82
C ALA A 121 15.16 -12.09 20.74
N VAL A 122 15.84 -12.57 21.78
CA VAL A 122 15.31 -13.60 22.69
C VAL A 122 14.06 -13.10 23.41
N GLY A 123 12.91 -13.68 23.08
CA GLY A 123 11.63 -13.32 23.69
C GLY A 123 11.14 -11.90 23.39
N TYR A 124 11.73 -11.21 22.40
CA TYR A 124 11.33 -9.85 22.08
C TYR A 124 9.97 -9.80 21.38
N MET A 125 9.13 -8.89 21.81
CA MET A 125 7.81 -8.68 21.21
C MET A 125 7.51 -7.20 21.05
N ARG A 126 7.03 -6.81 19.84
CA ARG A 126 6.45 -5.50 19.56
C ARG A 126 5.00 -5.66 19.14
N LYS A 127 4.12 -4.84 19.70
CA LYS A 127 2.72 -4.70 19.28
C LYS A 127 2.50 -3.36 18.62
N TYR A 128 1.64 -3.37 17.60
CA TYR A 128 1.10 -2.16 16.97
C TYR A 128 -0.39 -2.13 17.21
N ASN A 129 -0.87 -1.01 17.75
CA ASN A 129 -2.28 -0.71 17.89
C ASN A 129 -2.56 0.55 17.10
N GLY A 130 -3.48 0.45 16.13
CA GLY A 130 -3.84 1.55 15.25
C GLY A 130 -5.33 1.86 15.29
N PHE A 131 -5.63 3.12 15.06
CA PHE A 131 -6.97 3.63 14.84
C PHE A 131 -6.93 4.58 13.65
N ASN A 132 -7.94 4.48 12.79
CA ASN A 132 -8.08 5.36 11.65
C ASN A 132 -9.51 5.89 11.54
N TYR A 133 -9.62 7.08 10.97
CA TYR A 133 -10.90 7.67 10.62
C TYR A 133 -10.76 8.54 9.38
N GLY A 134 -11.87 8.72 8.67
CA GLY A 134 -11.90 9.53 7.46
C GLY A 134 -13.30 9.86 7.03
N ALA A 135 -13.40 10.73 6.04
CA ALA A 135 -14.64 11.07 5.38
C ALA A 135 -14.41 11.35 3.90
N ASN A 136 -15.40 11.02 3.05
CA ASN A 136 -15.38 11.36 1.65
C ASN A 136 -16.67 12.09 1.27
N ILE A 137 -16.53 13.13 0.45
CA ILE A 137 -17.62 13.81 -0.22
C ILE A 137 -17.57 13.41 -1.69
N GLN A 138 -18.72 13.02 -2.22
CA GLN A 138 -18.85 12.49 -3.56
C GLN A 138 -19.91 13.25 -4.34
N PHE A 139 -19.62 13.51 -5.60
CA PHE A 139 -20.55 14.08 -6.55
C PHE A 139 -20.52 13.22 -7.81
N ALA A 140 -21.69 12.84 -8.32
CA ALA A 140 -21.77 12.19 -9.61
C ALA A 140 -22.87 12.82 -10.47
N TYR A 141 -22.63 12.82 -11.77
CA TYR A 141 -23.55 13.16 -12.82
C TYR A 141 -23.61 12.03 -13.82
N ASP A 142 -24.80 11.58 -14.18
CA ASP A 142 -24.99 10.53 -15.18
C ASP A 142 -26.20 10.86 -16.06
N LYS A 143 -25.93 11.19 -17.33
CA LYS A 143 -26.95 11.42 -18.34
C LYS A 143 -27.13 10.19 -19.20
N ASN A 144 -27.95 9.25 -18.74
CA ASN A 144 -28.34 8.04 -19.46
C ASN A 144 -27.15 7.23 -20.01
N GLY A 145 -26.02 7.20 -19.29
CA GLY A 145 -24.81 6.47 -19.68
C GLY A 145 -24.10 7.02 -20.92
N THR A 146 -24.47 8.22 -21.40
CA THR A 146 -23.80 8.88 -22.53
C THR A 146 -22.66 9.75 -22.05
N ILE A 147 -22.91 10.52 -20.98
CA ILE A 147 -21.91 11.34 -20.29
C ILE A 147 -22.07 11.05 -18.81
N ALA A 148 -21.00 10.66 -18.16
CA ALA A 148 -20.97 10.48 -16.73
C ALA A 148 -19.70 11.14 -16.14
N ASN A 149 -19.85 11.72 -14.96
CA ASN A 149 -18.74 12.24 -14.17
C ASN A 149 -18.89 11.75 -12.73
N PHE A 150 -17.78 11.40 -12.09
CA PHE A 150 -17.72 11.04 -10.69
C PHE A 150 -16.53 11.72 -10.05
N LEU A 151 -16.80 12.63 -9.13
CA LEU A 151 -15.83 13.39 -8.35
C LEU A 151 -15.88 12.94 -6.89
N GLU A 152 -14.72 12.67 -6.31
CA GLU A 152 -14.58 12.34 -4.89
C GLU A 152 -13.44 13.14 -4.27
N LEU A 153 -13.70 13.73 -3.11
CA LEU A 153 -12.72 14.36 -2.22
C LEU A 153 -12.72 13.61 -0.90
N GLY A 154 -11.56 13.13 -0.49
CA GLY A 154 -11.39 12.34 0.73
C GLY A 154 -10.38 12.95 1.70
N TYR A 155 -10.64 12.76 2.98
CA TYR A 155 -9.71 12.96 4.08
C TYR A 155 -9.63 11.70 4.92
N TYR A 156 -8.41 11.29 5.28
CA TYR A 156 -8.15 10.13 6.10
C TYR A 156 -7.02 10.41 7.09
N ASN A 157 -7.20 10.00 8.33
CA ASN A 157 -6.18 10.03 9.38
C ASN A 157 -5.95 8.62 9.91
N GLU A 158 -4.70 8.27 10.16
CA GLU A 158 -4.30 7.02 10.76
C GLU A 158 -3.27 7.27 11.87
N GLU A 159 -3.49 6.68 13.04
CA GLU A 159 -2.53 6.66 14.14
C GLU A 159 -2.15 5.21 14.45
N GLU A 160 -0.86 4.93 14.59
CA GLU A 160 -0.35 3.63 15.03
C GLU A 160 0.65 3.83 16.16
N LYS A 161 0.51 3.04 17.23
CA LYS A 161 1.41 3.03 18.39
C LYS A 161 2.18 1.74 18.44
N ALA A 162 3.51 1.83 18.38
CA ALA A 162 4.41 0.72 18.64
C ALA A 162 4.65 0.59 20.15
N ILE A 163 4.46 -0.60 20.69
CA ILE A 163 4.59 -0.91 22.11
C ILE A 163 5.45 -2.15 22.24
N ASP A 164 6.56 -2.04 22.95
CA ASP A 164 7.53 -3.10 23.18
C ASP A 164 7.33 -3.75 24.56
N GLY A 165 7.60 -5.06 24.63
CA GLY A 165 7.47 -5.85 25.86
C GLY A 165 6.05 -6.31 26.18
N THR A 166 5.92 -6.96 27.33
CA THR A 166 4.68 -7.58 27.83
C THR A 166 4.34 -7.08 29.22
N GLY A 167 3.06 -7.20 29.61
CA GLY A 167 2.61 -6.87 30.96
C GLY A 167 2.66 -5.39 31.28
N ALA A 168 3.14 -5.03 32.48
CA ALA A 168 3.28 -3.67 32.97
C ALA A 168 4.51 -2.94 32.41
N GLU A 169 5.54 -3.68 31.98
CA GLU A 169 6.80 -3.17 31.45
C GLU A 169 6.70 -2.76 29.98
N ARG A 170 5.68 -1.97 29.63
CA ARG A 170 5.46 -1.57 28.25
C ARG A 170 6.27 -0.32 27.90
N TYR A 171 7.28 -0.51 27.04
CA TYR A 171 8.03 0.59 26.45
C TYR A 171 7.29 1.15 25.23
N LYS A 172 7.16 2.47 25.13
CA LYS A 172 6.57 3.12 23.95
C LYS A 172 7.61 3.20 22.84
N GLY A 173 7.51 2.30 21.86
CA GLY A 173 8.43 2.19 20.73
C GLY A 173 8.20 3.17 19.60
N GLY A 174 7.35 4.21 19.82
CA GLY A 174 7.03 5.27 18.88
C GLY A 174 5.55 5.36 18.52
N ARG A 175 5.14 6.53 18.02
CA ARG A 175 3.79 6.80 17.50
C ARG A 175 3.87 7.40 16.10
N TYR A 176 3.28 6.72 15.16
CA TYR A 176 3.05 7.21 13.81
C TYR A 176 1.69 7.89 13.72
N ASN A 177 1.63 9.02 13.04
CA ASN A 177 0.40 9.67 12.64
C ASN A 177 0.51 10.08 11.17
N GLY A 178 -0.41 9.58 10.34
CA GLY A 178 -0.53 9.85 8.92
C GLY A 178 -1.82 10.57 8.58
N ASN A 179 -1.75 11.53 7.65
CA ASN A 179 -2.91 12.24 7.13
C ASN A 179 -2.89 12.20 5.61
N ASP A 180 -3.98 11.75 5.01
CA ASP A 180 -4.21 11.75 3.57
C ASP A 180 -5.28 12.76 3.18
N ILE A 181 -5.03 13.50 2.10
CA ILE A 181 -6.05 14.20 1.33
C ILE A 181 -6.01 13.59 -0.07
N THR A 182 -7.16 13.14 -0.56
CA THR A 182 -7.30 12.52 -1.87
C THR A 182 -8.33 13.24 -2.72
N LEU A 183 -8.05 13.37 -4.00
CA LEU A 183 -8.97 13.85 -5.02
C LEU A 183 -9.01 12.83 -6.15
N SER A 184 -10.20 12.47 -6.61
CA SER A 184 -10.39 11.63 -7.79
C SER A 184 -11.54 12.16 -8.61
N ASP A 185 -11.32 12.39 -9.90
CA ASP A 185 -12.34 12.78 -10.85
C ASP A 185 -12.31 11.85 -12.05
N ARG A 186 -13.39 11.14 -12.29
CA ARG A 186 -13.56 10.25 -13.44
C ARG A 186 -14.64 10.77 -14.35
N PHE A 187 -14.26 11.04 -15.58
CA PHE A 187 -15.13 11.49 -16.64
C PHE A 187 -15.28 10.44 -17.74
N GLU A 188 -16.50 10.07 -18.08
CA GLU A 188 -16.81 9.09 -19.12
C GLU A 188 -17.68 9.73 -20.19
N ILE A 189 -17.31 9.53 -21.47
CA ILE A 189 -18.12 9.84 -22.63
C ILE A 189 -18.31 8.57 -23.44
N ARG A 190 -19.54 8.32 -23.82
CA ARG A 190 -19.91 7.23 -24.70
C ARG A 190 -20.62 7.73 -25.95
N THR A 191 -20.08 7.40 -27.11
CA THR A 191 -20.66 7.76 -28.41
C THR A 191 -20.75 6.50 -29.27
N GLY A 192 -21.96 5.98 -29.45
CA GLY A 192 -22.18 4.73 -30.18
C GLY A 192 -21.41 3.56 -29.55
N ASN A 193 -20.47 3.02 -30.32
CA ASN A 193 -19.64 1.88 -29.91
C ASN A 193 -18.29 2.29 -29.31
N ILE A 194 -18.09 3.54 -28.99
CA ILE A 194 -16.85 4.07 -28.42
C ILE A 194 -17.12 4.61 -27.01
N ARG A 195 -16.20 4.29 -26.08
CA ARG A 195 -16.21 4.80 -24.73
C ARG A 195 -14.84 5.38 -24.39
N HIS A 196 -14.83 6.60 -23.91
CA HIS A 196 -13.67 7.30 -23.40
C HIS A 196 -13.83 7.47 -21.90
N ASN A 197 -12.81 7.09 -21.12
CA ASN A 197 -12.72 7.39 -19.70
C ASN A 197 -11.44 8.18 -19.45
N ILE A 198 -11.57 9.29 -18.74
CA ILE A 198 -10.43 10.06 -18.23
C ILE A 198 -10.56 10.06 -16.71
N THR A 199 -9.51 9.64 -16.00
CA THR A 199 -9.46 9.72 -14.56
C THR A 199 -8.28 10.60 -14.15
N LEU A 200 -8.57 11.63 -13.37
CA LEU A 200 -7.58 12.45 -12.68
C LEU A 200 -7.56 12.05 -11.22
N SER A 201 -6.40 11.79 -10.67
CA SER A 201 -6.28 11.51 -9.25
C SER A 201 -5.09 12.24 -8.63
N GLY A 202 -5.27 12.68 -7.39
CA GLY A 202 -4.26 13.35 -6.61
C GLY A 202 -4.29 12.83 -5.17
N LYS A 203 -3.12 12.70 -4.56
CA LYS A 203 -2.95 12.33 -3.16
C LYS A 203 -1.89 13.22 -2.54
N MET A 204 -2.17 13.72 -1.35
CA MET A 204 -1.20 14.32 -0.44
C MET A 204 -1.20 13.49 0.83
N HIS A 205 -0.01 13.03 1.24
CA HIS A 205 0.20 12.30 2.48
C HIS A 205 1.20 13.04 3.36
N ASN A 206 0.87 13.23 4.64
CA ASN A 206 1.79 13.75 5.63
C ASN A 206 2.02 12.71 6.72
N THR A 207 3.28 12.51 7.10
CA THR A 207 3.70 11.60 8.17
C THR A 207 4.34 12.38 9.30
N ASN A 208 3.96 12.07 10.52
CA ASN A 208 4.66 12.47 11.73
C ASN A 208 4.99 11.23 12.57
N GLY A 209 6.27 11.08 12.89
CA GLY A 209 6.76 10.05 13.81
C GLY A 209 7.16 10.71 15.14
N THR A 210 6.47 10.36 16.22
CA THR A 210 6.78 10.82 17.56
C THR A 210 7.60 9.78 18.29
N TRP A 211 8.75 10.20 18.82
CA TRP A 211 9.59 9.39 19.70
C TRP A 211 9.40 9.79 21.15
N TYR A 212 9.66 8.84 22.07
CA TYR A 212 9.50 9.01 23.51
C TYR A 212 10.82 8.80 24.21
N THR A 213 11.30 9.81 24.94
CA THR A 213 12.37 9.63 25.94
C THR A 213 11.73 9.09 27.20
N GLN A 214 12.19 7.94 27.68
CA GLN A 214 11.58 7.22 28.79
C GLN A 214 12.62 6.84 29.84
N THR A 215 12.22 6.82 31.10
CA THR A 215 13.01 6.31 32.22
C THR A 215 12.30 5.17 32.91
N GLN A 216 13.09 4.22 33.40
CA GLN A 216 12.56 3.09 34.14
C GLN A 216 12.34 3.49 35.61
N ARG A 217 11.18 3.13 36.14
CA ARG A 217 10.82 3.30 37.55
C ARG A 217 10.30 1.96 38.09
N THR A 218 10.64 1.67 39.36
CA THR A 218 10.14 0.52 40.09
C THR A 218 9.12 1.01 41.13
N ASP A 219 7.95 0.37 41.19
CA ASP A 219 6.95 0.65 42.24
C ASP A 219 7.30 0.00 43.58
N GLU A 220 6.48 0.24 44.59
CA GLU A 220 6.64 -0.33 45.94
C GLU A 220 6.51 -1.86 45.98
N ASN A 221 5.89 -2.46 44.97
CA ASN A 221 5.72 -3.91 44.82
C ASN A 221 6.82 -4.57 43.96
N GLY A 222 7.84 -3.81 43.55
CA GLY A 222 8.93 -4.27 42.71
C GLY A 222 8.60 -4.39 41.21
N ASN A 223 7.44 -3.90 40.77
CA ASN A 223 7.10 -3.88 39.33
C ASN A 223 7.83 -2.74 38.62
N MET A 224 8.37 -3.02 37.45
CA MET A 224 9.05 -2.04 36.61
C MET A 224 8.07 -1.38 35.63
N PHE A 225 8.18 -0.06 35.48
CA PHE A 225 7.41 0.77 34.56
C PHE A 225 8.32 1.68 33.75
N TRP A 226 7.85 2.09 32.58
CA TRP A 226 8.50 3.10 31.77
C TRP A 226 7.70 4.40 31.83
N ASP A 227 8.25 5.43 32.47
CA ASP A 227 7.67 6.76 32.52
C ASP A 227 8.21 7.61 31.37
N VAL A 228 7.33 8.27 30.63
CA VAL A 228 7.71 9.22 29.58
C VAL A 228 8.17 10.53 30.22
N ILE A 229 9.43 10.90 29.97
CA ILE A 229 10.02 12.16 30.41
C ILE A 229 9.78 13.24 29.36
N ASN A 230 9.93 12.90 28.08
CA ASN A 230 9.78 13.81 26.95
C ASN A 230 9.26 13.09 25.73
N GLU A 231 8.55 13.81 24.86
CA GLU A 231 8.15 13.36 23.55
C GLU A 231 8.41 14.43 22.48
N GLY A 232 8.77 14.01 21.29
CA GLY A 232 9.05 14.90 20.18
C GLY A 232 8.78 14.28 18.81
N VAL A 233 8.42 15.11 17.83
CA VAL A 233 8.30 14.67 16.44
C VAL A 233 9.69 14.64 15.83
N GLU A 234 10.28 13.43 15.77
CA GLU A 234 11.63 13.22 15.26
C GLU A 234 11.67 12.87 13.78
N TYR A 235 10.64 12.21 13.26
CA TYR A 235 10.50 11.87 11.84
C TYR A 235 9.33 12.62 11.21
N LYS A 236 9.55 13.19 10.03
CA LYS A 236 8.52 13.85 9.21
C LYS A 236 8.61 13.40 7.78
N GLY A 237 7.46 13.21 7.14
CA GLY A 237 7.36 12.88 5.72
C GLY A 237 6.23 13.65 5.05
N LYS A 238 6.45 14.00 3.78
CA LYS A 238 5.42 14.51 2.87
C LYS A 238 5.53 13.78 1.55
N GLU A 239 4.40 13.31 1.06
CA GLU A 239 4.31 12.69 -0.25
C GLU A 239 3.18 13.35 -1.04
N TYR A 240 3.45 13.65 -2.30
CA TYR A 240 2.49 14.14 -3.27
C TYR A 240 2.49 13.18 -4.45
N ALA A 241 1.32 12.73 -4.86
CA ALA A 241 1.16 11.92 -6.06
C ALA A 241 0.02 12.49 -6.92
N GLY A 242 0.25 12.56 -8.20
CA GLY A 242 -0.75 12.96 -9.19
C GLY A 242 -0.73 11.99 -10.36
N ASN A 243 -1.91 11.69 -10.90
CA ASN A 243 -2.05 10.69 -11.95
C ASN A 243 -3.16 11.08 -12.93
N ILE A 244 -2.92 10.86 -14.23
CA ILE A 244 -3.87 10.99 -15.31
C ILE A 244 -3.95 9.64 -16.02
N ASP A 245 -5.14 9.05 -16.03
CA ASP A 245 -5.42 7.79 -16.70
C ASP A 245 -6.41 8.06 -17.82
N TYR A 246 -6.07 7.68 -19.04
CA TYR A 246 -6.96 7.73 -20.20
C TYR A 246 -7.18 6.33 -20.74
N ARG A 247 -8.46 5.93 -20.80
CA ARG A 247 -8.88 4.66 -21.37
C ARG A 247 -9.84 4.87 -22.53
N PHE A 248 -9.52 4.23 -23.64
CA PHE A 248 -10.35 4.10 -24.82
C PHE A 248 -10.84 2.67 -24.96
N ASP A 249 -12.16 2.47 -25.09
CA ASP A 249 -12.74 1.16 -25.40
C ASP A 249 -13.56 1.25 -26.69
N MET A 250 -13.30 0.36 -27.62
CA MET A 250 -14.19 0.07 -28.74
C MET A 250 -15.11 -1.09 -28.35
N LEU A 251 -16.41 -0.86 -28.36
CA LEU A 251 -17.42 -1.79 -27.84
C LEU A 251 -18.15 -2.51 -28.99
N LYS A 252 -18.55 -3.76 -28.73
CA LYS A 252 -19.53 -4.51 -29.51
C LYS A 252 -20.55 -5.10 -28.53
N ALA A 253 -21.82 -4.74 -28.68
CA ALA A 253 -22.87 -5.14 -27.74
C ALA A 253 -22.51 -4.84 -26.26
N ASN A 254 -21.95 -3.67 -25.99
CA ASN A 254 -21.46 -3.22 -24.66
C ASN A 254 -20.23 -3.95 -24.12
N ILE A 255 -19.63 -4.86 -24.86
CA ILE A 255 -18.44 -5.59 -24.48
C ILE A 255 -17.22 -4.96 -25.16
N PRO A 256 -16.13 -4.63 -24.45
CA PRO A 256 -14.91 -4.14 -25.07
C PRO A 256 -14.33 -5.16 -26.04
N MET A 257 -14.10 -4.73 -27.31
CA MET A 257 -13.38 -5.49 -28.32
C MET A 257 -11.92 -5.06 -28.43
N LEU A 258 -11.66 -3.81 -28.22
CA LEU A 258 -10.34 -3.21 -28.13
C LEU A 258 -10.32 -2.25 -26.95
N THR A 259 -9.34 -2.38 -26.09
CA THR A 259 -9.05 -1.46 -25.00
C THR A 259 -7.65 -0.91 -25.19
N VAL A 260 -7.52 0.40 -25.14
CA VAL A 260 -6.23 1.11 -25.04
C VAL A 260 -6.28 1.94 -23.78
N ASN A 261 -5.27 1.83 -22.94
CA ASN A 261 -5.14 2.64 -21.73
C ASN A 261 -3.74 3.24 -21.68
N VAL A 262 -3.67 4.52 -21.33
CA VAL A 262 -2.42 5.25 -21.08
C VAL A 262 -2.57 5.95 -19.74
N ASN A 263 -1.58 5.75 -18.89
CA ASN A 263 -1.51 6.34 -17.57
C ASN A 263 -0.19 7.10 -17.42
N VAL A 264 -0.23 8.32 -16.90
CA VAL A 264 0.95 9.11 -16.55
C VAL A 264 0.80 9.63 -15.14
N GLY A 265 1.81 9.35 -14.32
CA GLY A 265 1.83 9.75 -12.93
C GLY A 265 3.14 10.43 -12.54
N VAL A 266 3.06 11.27 -11.51
CA VAL A 266 4.22 11.87 -10.84
C VAL A 266 4.07 11.66 -9.35
N LYS A 267 5.14 11.23 -8.70
CA LYS A 267 5.22 11.06 -7.26
C LYS A 267 6.44 11.82 -6.75
N GLN A 268 6.21 12.68 -5.75
CA GLN A 268 7.26 13.37 -4.99
C GLN A 268 7.21 12.91 -3.54
N SER A 269 8.36 12.63 -2.96
CA SER A 269 8.50 12.30 -1.53
C SER A 269 9.61 13.15 -0.92
N ASP A 270 9.35 13.69 0.27
CA ASP A 270 10.31 14.44 1.11
C ASP A 270 10.19 13.92 2.53
N THR A 271 11.20 13.21 3.01
CA THR A 271 11.24 12.65 4.37
C THR A 271 12.49 13.12 5.09
N LYS A 272 12.38 13.36 6.39
CA LYS A 272 13.50 13.81 7.23
C LYS A 272 13.44 13.30 8.65
N HIS A 273 14.60 13.10 9.22
CA HIS A 273 14.80 12.82 10.62
C HIS A 273 15.40 14.07 11.30
N ASN A 274 14.64 14.69 12.20
CA ASN A 274 14.98 16.02 12.74
C ASN A 274 16.21 16.00 13.65
N VAL A 275 16.43 14.93 14.43
CA VAL A 275 17.53 14.84 15.41
C VAL A 275 18.90 14.75 14.70
N TYR A 276 18.98 13.95 13.63
CA TYR A 276 20.25 13.72 12.91
C TYR A 276 20.33 14.46 11.58
N SER A 277 19.43 15.39 11.33
CA SER A 277 19.37 16.17 10.09
C SER A 277 19.37 15.35 8.80
N ALA A 278 19.07 14.04 8.89
CA ALA A 278 19.01 13.17 7.70
C ALA A 278 17.75 13.48 6.88
N SER A 279 17.89 13.43 5.56
CA SER A 279 16.77 13.66 4.64
C SER A 279 16.88 12.81 3.38
N GLN A 280 15.72 12.47 2.84
CA GLN A 280 15.57 11.75 1.59
C GLN A 280 14.48 12.43 0.77
N LYS A 281 14.84 12.89 -0.44
CA LYS A 281 13.89 13.51 -1.37
C LYS A 281 14.01 12.84 -2.73
N TYR A 282 12.89 12.67 -3.40
CA TYR A 282 12.88 12.26 -4.79
C TYR A 282 11.58 12.67 -5.46
N THR A 283 11.66 12.83 -6.78
CA THR A 283 10.51 13.01 -7.66
C THR A 283 10.65 12.05 -8.83
N VAL A 284 9.70 11.17 -9.03
CA VAL A 284 9.68 10.21 -10.13
C VAL A 284 8.43 10.38 -10.96
N ALA A 285 8.57 10.20 -12.27
CA ALA A 285 7.45 10.11 -13.20
C ALA A 285 7.30 8.68 -13.70
N THR A 286 6.07 8.23 -13.87
CA THR A 286 5.75 6.90 -14.39
C THR A 286 4.81 7.04 -15.56
N ALA A 287 5.08 6.32 -16.65
CA ALA A 287 4.19 6.22 -17.79
C ALA A 287 3.85 4.75 -18.05
N ASP A 288 2.57 4.43 -18.12
CA ASP A 288 2.06 3.10 -18.43
C ASP A 288 1.25 3.13 -19.72
N ALA A 289 1.40 2.09 -20.53
CA ALA A 289 0.55 1.85 -21.68
C ALA A 289 0.06 0.40 -21.67
N TYR A 290 -1.21 0.21 -21.99
CA TYR A 290 -1.85 -1.10 -22.07
C TYR A 290 -2.75 -1.17 -23.29
N VAL A 291 -2.63 -2.28 -24.04
CA VAL A 291 -3.50 -2.57 -25.18
C VAL A 291 -4.02 -3.99 -25.02
N ALA A 292 -5.33 -4.16 -25.11
CA ALA A 292 -5.95 -5.48 -25.10
C ALA A 292 -6.95 -5.62 -26.23
N LYS A 293 -6.94 -6.76 -26.89
CA LYS A 293 -7.92 -7.13 -27.92
C LYS A 293 -8.67 -8.39 -27.51
N HIS A 294 -9.98 -8.32 -27.63
CA HIS A 294 -10.90 -9.39 -27.28
C HIS A 294 -11.46 -10.04 -28.54
N TYR A 295 -11.58 -11.35 -28.50
CA TYR A 295 -12.12 -12.17 -29.58
C TYR A 295 -13.18 -13.10 -29.01
N ASP A 296 -14.33 -13.15 -29.65
CA ASP A 296 -15.39 -14.13 -29.36
C ASP A 296 -15.25 -15.29 -30.30
N ILE A 297 -14.77 -16.42 -29.82
CA ILE A 297 -14.58 -17.67 -30.60
C ILE A 297 -15.60 -18.69 -30.08
N LYS A 298 -16.79 -18.72 -30.70
CA LYS A 298 -17.91 -19.58 -30.29
C LYS A 298 -18.31 -19.32 -28.81
N LYS A 299 -17.95 -20.24 -27.92
CA LYS A 299 -18.23 -20.11 -26.47
C LYS A 299 -17.03 -19.61 -25.66
N VAL A 300 -15.88 -19.39 -26.31
CA VAL A 300 -14.65 -18.93 -25.65
C VAL A 300 -14.48 -17.44 -25.91
N GLN A 301 -14.31 -16.67 -24.85
CA GLN A 301 -13.83 -15.28 -24.92
C GLN A 301 -12.32 -15.31 -24.74
N LEU A 302 -11.59 -14.90 -25.75
CA LEU A 302 -10.13 -14.80 -25.71
C LEU A 302 -9.73 -13.33 -25.64
N MET A 303 -8.87 -12.98 -24.70
CA MET A 303 -8.25 -11.66 -24.60
C MET A 303 -6.73 -11.80 -24.74
N ILE A 304 -6.13 -11.04 -25.63
CA ILE A 304 -4.68 -10.91 -25.77
C ILE A 304 -4.34 -9.48 -25.35
N PHE A 305 -3.31 -9.31 -24.52
CA PHE A 305 -2.89 -8.01 -24.06
C PHE A 305 -1.37 -7.86 -24.07
N VAL A 306 -0.95 -6.59 -24.20
CA VAL A 306 0.43 -6.14 -24.04
C VAL A 306 0.39 -4.92 -23.15
N ASP A 307 1.34 -4.81 -22.23
CA ASP A 307 1.51 -3.66 -21.36
C ASP A 307 2.98 -3.24 -21.27
N GLY A 308 3.21 -1.97 -20.97
CA GLY A 308 4.54 -1.43 -20.74
C GLY A 308 4.49 -0.34 -19.68
N THR A 309 5.52 -0.28 -18.86
CA THR A 309 5.73 0.76 -17.84
C THR A 309 7.12 1.33 -18.00
N TYR A 310 7.27 2.62 -17.90
CA TYR A 310 8.54 3.31 -17.79
C TYR A 310 8.54 4.20 -16.57
N ASN A 311 9.56 4.07 -15.73
CA ASN A 311 9.79 4.92 -14.56
C ASN A 311 11.02 5.79 -14.80
N TYR A 312 10.88 7.07 -14.54
CA TYR A 312 11.90 8.08 -14.78
C TYR A 312 12.13 8.93 -13.54
N ASN A 313 13.39 9.08 -13.13
CA ASN A 313 13.78 9.97 -12.04
C ASN A 313 13.90 11.40 -12.55
N LEU A 314 13.06 12.29 -12.01
CA LEU A 314 13.10 13.73 -12.31
C LEU A 314 14.07 14.49 -11.43
N SER A 315 14.15 14.11 -10.15
CA SER A 315 15.08 14.72 -9.18
C SER A 315 15.24 13.82 -7.97
N SER A 316 16.40 13.84 -7.36
CA SER A 316 16.71 13.03 -6.18
C SER A 316 17.80 13.73 -5.34
N ASP A 317 17.69 13.60 -4.01
CA ASP A 317 18.63 14.11 -3.04
C ASP A 317 18.58 13.22 -1.79
N LEU A 318 19.74 12.72 -1.38
CA LEU A 318 19.89 11.91 -0.18
C LEU A 318 20.99 12.50 0.70
N TYR A 319 20.61 12.94 1.88
CA TYR A 319 21.56 13.34 2.91
C TYR A 319 21.40 12.40 4.11
N THR A 320 22.41 11.56 4.36
CA THR A 320 22.39 10.56 5.44
C THR A 320 22.75 11.13 6.81
N GLY A 321 22.99 12.44 6.88
CA GLY A 321 23.13 13.17 8.11
C GLY A 321 24.35 12.81 8.95
N GLU A 322 24.29 13.22 10.20
CA GLU A 322 25.33 13.03 11.21
C GLU A 322 25.06 11.77 12.06
N PHE A 323 24.62 10.69 11.42
CA PHE A 323 24.38 9.45 12.17
C PHE A 323 25.67 8.91 12.81
N PRO A 324 25.58 8.36 14.03
CA PRO A 324 26.68 7.64 14.65
C PRO A 324 27.24 6.55 13.71
N GLN A 325 28.54 6.27 13.77
CA GLN A 325 29.21 5.32 12.87
C GLN A 325 28.54 3.93 12.87
N THR A 326 28.02 3.49 14.00
CA THR A 326 27.31 2.21 14.13
C THR A 326 26.02 2.17 13.31
N ILE A 327 25.30 3.31 13.22
CA ILE A 327 24.07 3.44 12.44
C ILE A 327 24.39 3.59 10.95
N GLN A 328 25.47 4.27 10.58
CA GLN A 328 25.89 4.43 9.18
C GLN A 328 26.05 3.09 8.46
N TYR A 329 26.46 2.04 9.17
CA TYR A 329 26.56 0.70 8.56
C TYR A 329 25.19 0.19 8.05
N ILE A 330 24.13 0.34 8.85
CA ILE A 330 22.77 -0.05 8.47
C ILE A 330 22.22 0.88 7.38
N VAL A 331 22.45 2.18 7.49
CA VAL A 331 22.06 3.15 6.46
C VAL A 331 22.62 2.76 5.10
N ARG A 332 23.94 2.56 5.01
CA ARG A 332 24.61 2.16 3.76
C ARG A 332 24.15 0.81 3.23
N ARG A 333 23.81 -0.13 4.10
CA ARG A 333 23.46 -1.50 3.70
C ARG A 333 21.99 -1.66 3.30
N TYR A 334 21.08 -0.88 3.85
CA TYR A 334 19.64 -1.07 3.68
C TYR A 334 18.91 0.19 3.20
N THR A 335 19.21 1.35 3.77
CA THR A 335 18.49 2.60 3.46
C THR A 335 18.93 3.16 2.10
N GLU A 336 20.22 3.29 1.88
CA GLU A 336 20.75 3.78 0.60
C GLU A 336 20.37 2.88 -0.59
N PRO A 337 20.53 1.52 -0.55
CA PRO A 337 20.07 0.68 -1.66
C PRO A 337 18.59 0.78 -1.94
N ALA A 338 17.74 0.88 -0.89
CA ALA A 338 16.31 1.06 -1.06
C ALA A 338 15.99 2.40 -1.73
N TYR A 339 16.69 3.47 -1.34
CA TYR A 339 16.56 4.77 -1.97
C TYR A 339 16.98 4.73 -3.46
N TYR A 340 18.17 4.20 -3.77
CA TYR A 340 18.63 4.12 -5.16
C TYR A 340 17.70 3.26 -6.02
N ALA A 341 17.12 2.21 -5.47
CA ALA A 341 16.11 1.42 -6.18
C ALA A 341 14.82 2.21 -6.50
N LEU A 342 14.45 3.19 -5.66
CA LEU A 342 13.29 4.05 -5.90
C LEU A 342 13.54 5.09 -7.00
N ILE A 343 14.77 5.61 -7.10
CA ILE A 343 15.13 6.69 -8.03
C ILE A 343 15.75 6.19 -9.35
N THR A 344 15.95 4.89 -9.48
CA THR A 344 16.48 4.28 -10.71
C THR A 344 15.44 4.35 -11.82
N ASP A 345 15.90 4.69 -13.03
CA ASP A 345 15.08 4.56 -14.23
C ASP A 345 15.02 3.09 -14.64
N TRP A 346 13.81 2.59 -14.80
CA TRP A 346 13.57 1.22 -15.20
C TRP A 346 12.37 1.11 -16.13
N PHE A 347 12.33 0.04 -16.89
CA PHE A 347 11.16 -0.29 -17.71
C PHE A 347 10.64 -1.69 -17.40
N ARG A 348 9.38 -1.90 -17.72
CA ARG A 348 8.73 -3.20 -17.72
C ARG A 348 7.93 -3.35 -19.00
N ILE A 349 8.03 -4.50 -19.65
CA ILE A 349 7.18 -4.89 -20.77
C ILE A 349 6.52 -6.22 -20.42
N GLY A 350 5.22 -6.29 -20.58
CA GLY A 350 4.43 -7.47 -20.31
C GLY A 350 3.54 -7.86 -21.48
N CYS A 351 3.23 -9.14 -21.57
CA CYS A 351 2.20 -9.65 -22.47
C CYS A 351 1.48 -10.84 -21.84
N GLY A 352 0.28 -11.11 -22.32
CA GLY A 352 -0.44 -12.27 -21.84
C GLY A 352 -1.71 -12.56 -22.60
N VAL A 353 -2.30 -13.69 -22.21
CA VAL A 353 -3.54 -14.19 -22.78
C VAL A 353 -4.49 -14.61 -21.66
N GLN A 354 -5.76 -14.35 -21.85
CA GLN A 354 -6.82 -14.85 -20.99
C GLN A 354 -7.89 -15.52 -21.84
N ALA A 355 -8.24 -16.74 -21.49
CA ALA A 355 -9.37 -17.46 -22.07
C ALA A 355 -10.47 -17.61 -21.03
N SER A 356 -11.70 -17.28 -21.39
CA SER A 356 -12.86 -17.38 -20.50
C SER A 356 -13.97 -18.17 -21.18
N VAL A 357 -14.54 -19.13 -20.47
CA VAL A 357 -15.62 -19.99 -20.96
C VAL A 357 -16.79 -20.00 -19.99
N PRO A 358 -18.03 -19.86 -20.47
CA PRO A 358 -19.20 -20.05 -19.61
C PRO A 358 -19.32 -21.53 -19.26
N VAL A 359 -19.34 -21.81 -17.96
CA VAL A 359 -19.55 -23.16 -17.41
C VAL A 359 -20.81 -23.15 -16.55
N LYS A 360 -21.47 -24.29 -16.45
CA LYS A 360 -22.62 -24.46 -15.55
C LYS A 360 -22.17 -25.27 -14.34
N ILE A 361 -22.22 -24.68 -13.17
CA ILE A 361 -21.96 -25.35 -11.89
C ILE A 361 -23.28 -25.42 -11.14
N SER A 362 -23.84 -26.61 -11.01
CA SER A 362 -25.19 -26.82 -10.48
C SER A 362 -26.23 -26.00 -11.28
N ASN A 363 -26.97 -25.08 -10.65
CA ASN A 363 -27.94 -24.21 -11.29
C ASN A 363 -27.40 -22.84 -11.68
N TYR A 364 -26.13 -22.53 -11.38
CA TYR A 364 -25.52 -21.24 -11.65
C TYR A 364 -24.73 -21.24 -12.96
N ARG A 365 -24.92 -20.19 -13.77
CA ARG A 365 -24.04 -19.89 -14.88
C ARG A 365 -22.84 -19.14 -14.37
N THR A 366 -21.66 -19.67 -14.59
CA THR A 366 -20.37 -19.22 -14.08
C THR A 366 -19.41 -19.02 -15.24
N LEU A 367 -18.51 -18.05 -15.14
CA LEU A 367 -17.44 -17.85 -16.10
C LEU A 367 -16.14 -18.41 -15.52
N LEU A 368 -15.60 -19.46 -16.13
CA LEU A 368 -14.26 -19.97 -15.83
C LEU A 368 -13.26 -19.21 -16.67
N SER A 369 -12.28 -18.59 -16.03
CA SER A 369 -11.22 -17.83 -16.69
C SER A 369 -9.84 -18.42 -16.36
N VAL A 370 -9.00 -18.59 -17.37
CA VAL A 370 -7.58 -18.94 -17.22
C VAL A 370 -6.78 -17.82 -17.85
N LYS A 371 -5.83 -17.28 -17.10
CA LYS A 371 -4.93 -16.20 -17.55
C LYS A 371 -3.48 -16.63 -17.39
N ALA A 372 -2.68 -16.42 -18.43
CA ALA A 372 -1.24 -16.57 -18.42
C ALA A 372 -0.58 -15.28 -18.91
N GLY A 373 0.55 -14.92 -18.33
CA GLY A 373 1.29 -13.73 -18.71
C GLY A 373 2.76 -13.84 -18.37
N TYR A 374 3.54 -13.04 -19.06
CA TYR A 374 4.98 -12.89 -18.85
C TYR A 374 5.32 -11.41 -18.86
N ASP A 375 6.15 -10.97 -17.91
CA ASP A 375 6.73 -9.64 -17.90
C ASP A 375 8.24 -9.71 -17.69
N TYR A 376 8.92 -8.82 -18.39
CA TYR A 376 10.33 -8.53 -18.25
C TYR A 376 10.50 -7.09 -17.78
N SER A 377 11.35 -6.89 -16.78
CA SER A 377 11.76 -5.54 -16.36
C SER A 377 13.25 -5.45 -16.28
N GLY A 378 13.78 -4.28 -16.61
CA GLY A 378 15.20 -4.01 -16.63
C GLY A 378 15.53 -2.60 -16.21
N TYR A 379 16.75 -2.44 -15.74
CA TYR A 379 17.40 -1.17 -15.45
C TYR A 379 17.67 -0.40 -16.77
N VAL A 380 17.54 0.91 -16.74
CA VAL A 380 17.86 1.80 -17.86
C VAL A 380 19.05 2.69 -17.50
N SER A 381 18.87 3.54 -16.49
CA SER A 381 19.85 4.52 -16.05
C SER A 381 19.57 4.97 -14.61
N GLY A 382 20.43 5.80 -14.07
CA GLY A 382 20.28 6.44 -12.77
C GLY A 382 21.47 6.25 -11.87
N GLU A 383 21.45 6.97 -10.77
CA GLU A 383 22.46 6.85 -9.74
C GLU A 383 22.24 5.55 -8.94
N THR A 384 23.29 4.79 -8.78
CA THR A 384 23.27 3.54 -8.01
C THR A 384 24.15 3.62 -6.76
N GLY A 385 24.80 4.77 -6.54
CA GLY A 385 25.78 4.92 -5.46
C GLY A 385 26.90 3.87 -5.59
N SER A 386 27.18 3.16 -4.50
CA SER A 386 28.14 2.05 -4.47
C SER A 386 27.53 0.67 -4.81
N PHE A 387 26.29 0.62 -5.33
CA PHE A 387 25.53 -0.62 -5.55
C PHE A 387 25.44 -0.97 -7.04
N ASP A 388 26.56 -1.39 -7.64
CA ASP A 388 26.63 -1.76 -9.07
C ASP A 388 25.68 -2.90 -9.46
N ASN A 389 25.28 -3.74 -8.51
CA ASN A 389 24.31 -4.81 -8.74
C ASN A 389 22.91 -4.30 -9.12
N LEU A 390 22.59 -3.03 -8.89
CA LEU A 390 21.32 -2.44 -9.38
C LEU A 390 21.34 -2.29 -10.90
N LYS A 391 22.50 -2.07 -11.52
CA LYS A 391 22.66 -1.94 -12.98
C LYS A 391 22.35 -3.23 -13.74
N ASP A 392 22.56 -4.37 -13.09
CA ASP A 392 22.31 -5.70 -13.66
C ASP A 392 20.98 -6.32 -13.18
N SER A 393 20.12 -5.53 -12.54
CA SER A 393 18.88 -6.00 -11.98
C SER A 393 17.80 -6.21 -13.04
N ASN A 394 17.88 -7.33 -13.75
CA ASN A 394 16.82 -7.78 -14.65
C ASN A 394 15.89 -8.77 -13.94
N ARG A 395 14.60 -8.66 -14.20
CA ARG A 395 13.62 -9.55 -13.61
C ARG A 395 12.68 -10.12 -14.66
N ASN A 396 12.56 -11.45 -14.66
CA ASN A 396 11.59 -12.20 -15.42
C ASN A 396 10.48 -12.67 -14.49
N ASN A 397 9.23 -12.55 -14.91
CA ASN A 397 8.09 -12.89 -14.08
C ASN A 397 7.04 -13.63 -14.93
N VAL A 398 6.72 -14.86 -14.54
CA VAL A 398 5.67 -15.67 -15.17
C VAL A 398 4.47 -15.68 -14.21
N LYS A 399 3.30 -15.39 -14.74
CA LYS A 399 2.05 -15.33 -13.98
C LYS A 399 1.04 -16.28 -14.58
N ALA A 400 0.37 -17.06 -13.75
CA ALA A 400 -0.78 -17.86 -14.14
C ALA A 400 -1.88 -17.72 -13.08
N SER A 401 -3.12 -17.64 -13.51
CA SER A 401 -4.26 -17.60 -12.60
C SER A 401 -5.47 -18.32 -13.20
N ILE A 402 -6.27 -18.92 -12.33
CA ILE A 402 -7.56 -19.53 -12.66
C ILE A 402 -8.59 -18.83 -11.76
N GLY A 403 -9.71 -18.41 -12.35
CA GLY A 403 -10.79 -17.73 -11.64
C GLY A 403 -12.16 -18.24 -12.07
N LEU A 404 -13.08 -18.23 -11.12
CA LEU A 404 -14.51 -18.49 -11.33
C LEU A 404 -15.28 -17.22 -10.95
N THR A 405 -16.15 -16.77 -11.85
CA THR A 405 -17.04 -15.61 -11.60
C THR A 405 -18.48 -16.07 -11.68
N PHE A 406 -19.23 -15.93 -10.60
CA PHE A 406 -20.62 -16.33 -10.43
C PHE A 406 -21.58 -15.19 -10.76
#